data_629e848b1ed97c90810ffae6ca6ac0be
#
_entry.id   629e848b1ed97c90810ffae6ca6ac0be
#
_cell.length_a   1.000
_cell.length_b   1.000
_cell.length_c   1.000
_cell.angle_alpha   90.00
_cell.angle_beta   90.00
_cell.angle_gamma   90.00
#
_symmetry.space_group_name_H-M   'P 1'
#
loop_
_entity.id
_entity.type
_entity.pdbx_description
1 polymer ?
#
loop_
_entity_poly.entity_id
_entity_poly.type
_entity_poly.pdbx_seq_one_letter_code
_entity_poly.pdbx_strand_id
1 'polypeptide(L)'
;MSDTSRRPRKPGKPYRRPQKDPVRILAFEALRAVDERDAYANLVLPPLLRKAREKGDFDGRDAALATELVYGTLRRQGTYDAVIAACVDRPLREVDPPVLDVLSLGAHQLLGTRIPTHAAVSASVELARVVLGDGRAKFVNAVLRKIAQHDLDGWIEQVAPPYDEDPEDHLAVVHSHPRWVVSALWDSLGGGRAGIEELLEADNERPEVTLVARPGRATTEELLDEDAAVPGRWSPYAVRLAEGGEPGAIEAVREGRAGVQDEGSQLVALALANAPLEGSDARWLDGCAGPGGKAALLAALAAERGAVLLASEKQPHRAGLVAKALAGNPGPYQVIAADGTRPPWQAGAFDRVLMDVPCTGLGALRRRPEARWRRRPEDLEGFAPLQRALLRTALESVRVGGVVGYATCSPHLAETRAVVDDVLKQFPSAELMDARPLMAGVPHLGDGPDVQLWPHLHGTDAMYLALIRRTAP
;
A
#
# COMPACT_ATOMS: atom_id res chain seq x y z
N MET A 1 -6.14 54.55 -55.83
CA MET A 1 -5.27 53.41 -56.14
C MET A 1 -4.56 53.00 -54.85
N SER A 2 -5.12 52.06 -54.12
CA SER A 2 -4.57 51.56 -52.85
C SER A 2 -4.01 50.18 -53.11
N ASP A 3 -2.68 50.08 -53.13
CA ASP A 3 -1.92 48.86 -53.26
C ASP A 3 -1.85 48.14 -51.90
N THR A 4 -2.63 47.07 -51.75
CA THR A 4 -2.56 46.15 -50.60
C THR A 4 -1.60 45.02 -50.87
N SER A 5 -0.32 45.21 -50.62
CA SER A 5 0.70 44.14 -50.67
C SER A 5 0.46 43.13 -49.54
N ARG A 6 -0.18 41.99 -49.86
CA ARG A 6 -0.24 40.82 -48.97
C ARG A 6 1.16 40.23 -48.83
N ARG A 7 1.76 40.34 -47.63
CA ARG A 7 2.99 39.58 -47.26
C ARG A 7 2.74 38.07 -47.42
N PRO A 8 3.64 37.33 -48.09
CA PRO A 8 3.50 35.90 -48.20
C PRO A 8 3.61 35.24 -46.84
N ARG A 9 2.64 34.33 -46.53
CA ARG A 9 2.71 33.46 -45.33
C ARG A 9 3.97 32.61 -45.45
N LYS A 10 4.84 32.63 -44.39
CA LYS A 10 5.98 31.70 -44.30
C LYS A 10 5.47 30.25 -44.35
N PRO A 11 6.11 29.37 -45.16
CA PRO A 11 5.73 27.98 -45.23
C PRO A 11 5.82 27.37 -43.80
N GLY A 12 4.72 26.69 -43.41
CA GLY A 12 4.66 26.00 -42.12
C GLY A 12 5.75 24.93 -42.05
N LYS A 13 6.39 24.79 -40.90
CA LYS A 13 7.37 23.69 -40.67
C LYS A 13 6.70 22.36 -41.06
N PRO A 14 7.40 21.45 -41.76
CA PRO A 14 6.85 20.17 -42.13
C PRO A 14 6.35 19.41 -40.87
N TYR A 15 5.15 18.83 -41.01
CA TYR A 15 4.55 18.03 -39.91
C TYR A 15 5.47 16.86 -39.60
N ARG A 16 6.11 16.91 -38.44
CA ARG A 16 6.90 15.79 -37.90
C ARG A 16 5.96 14.82 -37.21
N ARG A 17 5.90 13.57 -37.68
CA ARG A 17 5.13 12.52 -36.96
C ARG A 17 5.62 12.40 -35.53
N PRO A 18 4.73 12.40 -34.51
CA PRO A 18 5.12 12.22 -33.12
C PRO A 18 5.85 10.89 -32.94
N GLN A 19 6.94 10.91 -32.21
CA GLN A 19 7.67 9.70 -31.85
C GLN A 19 6.97 9.02 -30.70
N LYS A 20 6.46 7.80 -30.91
CA LYS A 20 5.84 7.01 -29.85
C LYS A 20 6.91 6.43 -28.93
N ASP A 21 6.76 6.67 -27.64
CA ASP A 21 7.53 6.06 -26.57
C ASP A 21 6.64 5.07 -25.83
N PRO A 22 6.78 3.76 -26.03
CA PRO A 22 5.89 2.76 -25.43
C PRO A 22 5.91 2.77 -23.91
N VAL A 23 7.08 3.04 -23.29
CA VAL A 23 7.24 3.07 -21.83
C VAL A 23 6.42 4.19 -21.22
N ARG A 24 6.55 5.40 -21.77
CA ARG A 24 5.83 6.58 -21.27
C ARG A 24 4.33 6.52 -21.56
N ILE A 25 3.94 5.93 -22.68
CA ILE A 25 2.51 5.68 -23.00
C ILE A 25 1.92 4.71 -21.97
N LEU A 26 2.61 3.61 -21.66
CA LEU A 26 2.15 2.64 -20.66
C LEU A 26 2.05 3.29 -19.27
N ALA A 27 3.04 4.10 -18.88
CA ALA A 27 3.01 4.82 -17.61
C ALA A 27 1.82 5.79 -17.54
N PHE A 28 1.55 6.54 -18.62
CA PHE A 28 0.37 7.40 -18.72
C PHE A 28 -0.94 6.62 -18.61
N GLU A 29 -1.07 5.50 -19.34
CA GLU A 29 -2.26 4.64 -19.27
C GLU A 29 -2.49 4.09 -17.86
N ALA A 30 -1.42 3.75 -17.14
CA ALA A 30 -1.50 3.29 -15.75
C ALA A 30 -1.99 4.41 -14.82
N LEU A 31 -1.45 5.63 -14.92
CA LEU A 31 -1.90 6.79 -14.12
C LEU A 31 -3.35 7.14 -14.43
N ARG A 32 -3.75 7.15 -15.72
CA ARG A 32 -5.15 7.38 -16.10
C ARG A 32 -6.10 6.35 -15.50
N ALA A 33 -5.69 5.06 -15.43
CA ALA A 33 -6.52 4.02 -14.81
C ALA A 33 -6.63 4.21 -13.29
N VAL A 34 -5.57 4.69 -12.65
CA VAL A 34 -5.55 5.02 -11.22
C VAL A 34 -6.50 6.20 -10.93
N ASP A 35 -6.46 7.25 -11.74
CA ASP A 35 -7.24 8.47 -11.54
C ASP A 35 -8.73 8.28 -11.93
N GLU A 36 -9.02 7.71 -13.11
CA GLU A 36 -10.40 7.60 -13.64
C GLU A 36 -11.23 6.48 -13.03
N ARG A 37 -10.59 5.38 -12.58
CA ARG A 37 -11.28 4.13 -12.18
C ARG A 37 -11.10 3.80 -10.71
N ASP A 38 -10.49 4.68 -9.92
CA ASP A 38 -10.07 4.41 -8.55
C ASP A 38 -9.27 3.10 -8.41
N ALA A 39 -8.59 2.70 -9.49
CA ALA A 39 -7.81 1.47 -9.50
C ALA A 39 -6.51 1.64 -8.72
N TYR A 40 -6.02 0.58 -8.10
CA TYR A 40 -4.73 0.58 -7.42
C TYR A 40 -3.60 0.29 -8.39
N ALA A 41 -2.52 1.07 -8.34
CA ALA A 41 -1.36 0.93 -9.23
C ALA A 41 -0.77 -0.48 -9.21
N ASN A 42 -0.71 -1.11 -8.04
CA ASN A 42 -0.22 -2.48 -7.86
C ASN A 42 -1.10 -3.56 -8.52
N LEU A 43 -2.35 -3.23 -8.89
CA LEU A 43 -3.25 -4.10 -9.63
C LEU A 43 -3.28 -3.78 -11.12
N VAL A 44 -3.01 -2.52 -11.50
CA VAL A 44 -3.06 -2.04 -12.89
C VAL A 44 -1.74 -2.31 -13.62
N LEU A 45 -0.62 -1.95 -13.02
CA LEU A 45 0.68 -1.95 -13.69
C LEU A 45 1.17 -3.35 -14.08
N PRO A 46 1.12 -4.39 -13.22
CA PRO A 46 1.64 -5.71 -13.58
C PRO A 46 0.98 -6.35 -14.81
N PRO A 47 -0.36 -6.32 -14.98
CA PRO A 47 -0.99 -6.80 -16.21
C PRO A 47 -0.58 -6.02 -17.45
N LEU A 48 -0.40 -4.69 -17.35
CA LEU A 48 0.04 -3.86 -18.49
C LEU A 48 1.47 -4.23 -18.90
N LEU A 49 2.38 -4.38 -17.95
CA LEU A 49 3.77 -4.79 -18.21
C LEU A 49 3.83 -6.19 -18.84
N ARG A 50 3.07 -7.15 -18.34
CA ARG A 50 3.00 -8.51 -18.90
C ARG A 50 2.54 -8.48 -20.35
N LYS A 51 1.45 -7.77 -20.63
CA LYS A 51 0.93 -7.62 -22.00
C LYS A 51 1.93 -6.95 -22.94
N ALA A 52 2.71 -5.98 -22.47
CA ALA A 52 3.74 -5.31 -23.26
C ALA A 52 4.92 -6.25 -23.57
N ARG A 53 5.36 -7.07 -22.58
CA ARG A 53 6.39 -8.09 -22.76
C ARG A 53 5.96 -9.19 -23.73
N GLU A 54 4.72 -9.69 -23.63
CA GLU A 54 4.17 -10.71 -24.54
C GLU A 54 4.14 -10.25 -26.00
N LYS A 55 4.01 -8.94 -26.24
CA LYS A 55 4.09 -8.35 -27.57
C LYS A 55 5.51 -8.17 -28.09
N GLY A 56 6.51 -8.35 -27.24
CA GLY A 56 7.92 -8.10 -27.55
C GLY A 56 8.31 -6.61 -27.56
N ASP A 57 7.47 -5.75 -27.02
CA ASP A 57 7.67 -4.29 -27.02
C ASP A 57 8.54 -3.83 -25.85
N PHE A 58 8.76 -4.66 -24.81
CA PHE A 58 9.41 -4.32 -23.53
C PHE A 58 10.48 -5.32 -23.13
N ASP A 59 11.65 -4.80 -22.77
CA ASP A 59 12.68 -5.54 -22.04
C ASP A 59 12.56 -5.31 -20.51
N GLY A 60 13.53 -5.84 -19.74
CA GLY A 60 13.59 -5.66 -18.28
C GLY A 60 13.81 -4.21 -17.86
N ARG A 61 14.58 -3.43 -18.64
CA ARG A 61 14.88 -2.02 -18.36
C ARG A 61 13.66 -1.15 -18.63
N ASP A 62 12.93 -1.44 -19.71
CA ASP A 62 11.68 -0.75 -20.03
C ASP A 62 10.64 -0.94 -18.95
N ALA A 63 10.51 -2.17 -18.44
CA ALA A 63 9.60 -2.47 -17.34
C ALA A 63 10.01 -1.78 -16.02
N ALA A 64 11.31 -1.71 -15.74
CA ALA A 64 11.83 -0.99 -14.57
C ALA A 64 11.57 0.52 -14.69
N LEU A 65 11.80 1.10 -15.86
CA LEU A 65 11.52 2.52 -16.11
C LEU A 65 10.02 2.82 -16.02
N ALA A 66 9.16 1.99 -16.61
CA ALA A 66 7.71 2.18 -16.50
C ALA A 66 7.25 2.12 -15.04
N THR A 67 7.80 1.18 -14.26
CA THR A 67 7.50 1.03 -12.83
C THR A 67 7.93 2.27 -12.05
N GLU A 68 9.14 2.77 -12.30
CA GLU A 68 9.64 3.99 -11.67
C GLU A 68 8.78 5.21 -12.03
N LEU A 69 8.44 5.38 -13.30
CA LEU A 69 7.62 6.51 -13.74
C LEU A 69 6.22 6.49 -13.09
N VAL A 70 5.59 5.34 -12.96
CA VAL A 70 4.26 5.24 -12.32
C VAL A 70 4.34 5.47 -10.82
N TYR A 71 5.11 4.64 -10.12
CA TYR A 71 5.16 4.72 -8.66
C TYR A 71 5.86 5.97 -8.14
N GLY A 72 6.93 6.43 -8.80
CA GLY A 72 7.62 7.64 -8.42
C GLY A 72 6.72 8.87 -8.58
N THR A 73 5.94 8.96 -9.66
CA THR A 73 4.94 10.02 -9.85
C THR A 73 3.89 9.99 -8.74
N LEU A 74 3.33 8.82 -8.43
CA LEU A 74 2.28 8.68 -7.40
C LEU A 74 2.81 8.99 -5.98
N ARG A 75 4.05 8.59 -5.65
CA ARG A 75 4.64 8.87 -4.33
C ARG A 75 4.84 10.36 -4.07
N ARG A 76 5.18 11.11 -5.10
CA ARG A 76 5.47 12.53 -5.01
C ARG A 76 4.37 13.42 -5.59
N GLN A 77 3.16 12.87 -5.80
CA GLN A 77 2.04 13.57 -6.43
C GLN A 77 1.76 14.93 -5.78
N GLY A 78 1.64 15.00 -4.45
CA GLY A 78 1.32 16.25 -3.75
C GLY A 78 2.42 17.30 -3.89
N THR A 79 3.70 16.90 -3.83
CA THR A 79 4.83 17.81 -4.06
C THR A 79 4.79 18.32 -5.51
N TYR A 80 4.57 17.42 -6.49
CA TYR A 80 4.50 17.83 -7.90
C TYR A 80 3.27 18.69 -8.18
N ASP A 81 2.14 18.44 -7.54
CA ASP A 81 0.96 19.28 -7.65
C ASP A 81 1.24 20.72 -7.14
N ALA A 82 1.94 20.87 -6.01
CA ALA A 82 2.37 22.17 -5.51
C ALA A 82 3.30 22.91 -6.49
N VAL A 83 4.28 22.20 -7.05
CA VAL A 83 5.21 22.75 -8.06
C VAL A 83 4.47 23.11 -9.36
N ILE A 84 3.58 22.25 -9.86
CA ILE A 84 2.82 22.53 -11.07
C ILE A 84 1.89 23.73 -10.83
N ALA A 85 1.24 23.82 -9.65
CA ALA A 85 0.39 24.94 -9.29
C ALA A 85 1.14 26.29 -9.34
N ALA A 86 2.39 26.34 -8.89
CA ALA A 86 3.24 27.52 -8.99
C ALA A 86 3.65 27.87 -10.44
N CYS A 87 3.56 26.91 -11.36
CA CYS A 87 3.93 27.10 -12.76
C CYS A 87 2.75 27.44 -13.70
N VAL A 88 1.50 27.28 -13.26
CA VAL A 88 0.30 27.56 -14.06
C VAL A 88 -0.45 28.79 -13.55
N ASP A 89 -1.25 29.43 -14.43
CA ASP A 89 -1.97 30.66 -14.11
C ASP A 89 -3.43 30.41 -13.69
N ARG A 90 -3.76 29.16 -13.31
CA ARG A 90 -5.11 28.72 -12.93
C ARG A 90 -5.04 27.62 -11.88
N PRO A 91 -6.09 27.44 -11.06
CA PRO A 91 -6.16 26.33 -10.10
C PRO A 91 -6.02 24.97 -10.78
N LEU A 92 -5.32 24.01 -10.17
CA LEU A 92 -5.09 22.68 -10.77
C LEU A 92 -6.39 21.94 -11.12
N ARG A 93 -7.47 22.15 -10.35
CA ARG A 93 -8.79 21.57 -10.64
C ARG A 93 -9.40 22.01 -11.98
N GLU A 94 -8.88 23.10 -12.58
CA GLU A 94 -9.28 23.60 -13.88
C GLU A 94 -8.35 23.13 -15.03
N VAL A 95 -7.28 22.41 -14.68
CA VAL A 95 -6.42 21.75 -15.65
C VAL A 95 -7.06 20.42 -16.02
N ASP A 96 -7.17 20.15 -17.33
CA ASP A 96 -7.70 18.88 -17.84
C ASP A 96 -6.92 17.68 -17.24
N PRO A 97 -7.56 16.73 -16.55
CA PRO A 97 -6.87 15.65 -15.84
C PRO A 97 -5.81 14.90 -16.66
N PRO A 98 -6.05 14.50 -17.95
CA PRO A 98 -5.00 13.89 -18.75
C PRO A 98 -3.78 14.79 -19.00
N VAL A 99 -3.94 16.12 -18.98
CA VAL A 99 -2.83 17.08 -19.08
C VAL A 99 -2.05 17.09 -17.78
N LEU A 100 -2.75 17.06 -16.64
CA LEU A 100 -2.12 17.01 -15.32
C LEU A 100 -1.27 15.74 -15.18
N ASP A 101 -1.76 14.57 -15.61
CA ASP A 101 -0.97 13.33 -15.57
C ASP A 101 0.33 13.44 -16.38
N VAL A 102 0.27 14.02 -17.57
CA VAL A 102 1.49 14.22 -18.37
C VAL A 102 2.43 15.21 -17.70
N LEU A 103 1.91 16.26 -17.05
CA LEU A 103 2.72 17.21 -16.28
C LEU A 103 3.38 16.55 -15.08
N SER A 104 2.64 15.74 -14.33
CA SER A 104 3.14 15.01 -13.15
C SER A 104 4.22 13.98 -13.54
N LEU A 105 4.01 13.23 -14.64
CA LEU A 105 5.05 12.36 -15.23
C LEU A 105 6.29 13.16 -15.66
N GLY A 106 6.09 14.34 -16.24
CA GLY A 106 7.18 15.23 -16.63
C GLY A 106 7.92 15.81 -15.44
N ALA A 107 7.19 16.24 -14.40
CA ALA A 107 7.75 16.75 -13.16
C ALA A 107 8.58 15.65 -12.46
N HIS A 108 8.05 14.41 -12.38
CA HIS A 108 8.82 13.30 -11.82
C HIS A 108 10.12 13.04 -12.58
N GLN A 109 10.11 13.04 -13.92
CA GLN A 109 11.31 12.87 -14.72
C GLN A 109 12.33 13.99 -14.51
N LEU A 110 11.88 15.23 -14.28
CA LEU A 110 12.73 16.39 -14.06
C LEU A 110 13.31 16.46 -12.65
N LEU A 111 12.50 16.14 -11.64
CA LEU A 111 12.81 16.39 -10.24
C LEU A 111 13.13 15.13 -9.44
N GLY A 112 12.63 13.97 -9.87
CA GLY A 112 12.75 12.70 -9.13
C GLY A 112 13.65 11.66 -9.80
N THR A 113 14.19 11.93 -11.00
CA THR A 113 15.02 10.96 -11.73
C THR A 113 16.35 11.58 -12.20
N ARG A 114 17.26 10.71 -12.66
CA ARG A 114 18.54 11.13 -13.26
C ARG A 114 18.44 11.37 -14.78
N ILE A 115 17.24 11.44 -15.34
CA ILE A 115 17.02 11.71 -16.76
C ILE A 115 17.48 13.15 -17.06
N PRO A 116 18.34 13.38 -18.07
CA PRO A 116 18.77 14.74 -18.40
C PRO A 116 17.57 15.65 -18.71
N THR A 117 17.58 16.87 -18.19
CA THR A 117 16.48 17.84 -18.25
C THR A 117 15.91 18.01 -19.68
N HIS A 118 16.76 18.16 -20.69
CA HIS A 118 16.32 18.33 -22.07
C HIS A 118 15.62 17.07 -22.62
N ALA A 119 16.05 15.87 -22.19
CA ALA A 119 15.45 14.60 -22.58
C ALA A 119 14.09 14.42 -21.89
N ALA A 120 13.99 14.73 -20.60
CA ALA A 120 12.72 14.68 -19.82
C ALA A 120 11.65 15.59 -20.43
N VAL A 121 11.99 16.86 -20.73
CA VAL A 121 11.06 17.80 -21.37
C VAL A 121 10.66 17.30 -22.75
N SER A 122 11.64 16.91 -23.60
CA SER A 122 11.35 16.45 -24.97
C SER A 122 10.44 15.23 -25.00
N ALA A 123 10.74 14.21 -24.19
CA ALA A 123 9.95 12.98 -24.13
C ALA A 123 8.52 13.22 -23.61
N SER A 124 8.36 14.06 -22.58
CA SER A 124 7.05 14.41 -22.03
C SER A 124 6.19 15.22 -23.02
N VAL A 125 6.81 16.11 -23.80
CA VAL A 125 6.14 16.87 -24.85
C VAL A 125 5.75 15.96 -26.02
N GLU A 126 6.59 15.01 -26.42
CA GLU A 126 6.21 14.01 -27.43
C GLU A 126 5.07 13.10 -26.94
N LEU A 127 5.12 12.66 -25.67
CA LEU A 127 3.99 11.95 -25.04
C LEU A 127 2.71 12.78 -25.16
N ALA A 128 2.74 14.06 -24.74
CA ALA A 128 1.59 14.95 -24.84
C ALA A 128 1.05 15.07 -26.27
N ARG A 129 1.92 15.12 -27.29
CA ARG A 129 1.48 15.13 -28.70
C ARG A 129 0.76 13.86 -29.09
N VAL A 130 1.27 12.71 -28.64
CA VAL A 130 0.67 11.40 -28.98
C VAL A 130 -0.68 11.24 -28.31
N VAL A 131 -0.81 11.57 -27.01
CA VAL A 131 -2.01 11.24 -26.21
C VAL A 131 -3.02 12.39 -26.11
N LEU A 132 -2.59 13.66 -26.29
CA LEU A 132 -3.41 14.86 -26.08
C LEU A 132 -3.52 15.77 -27.32
N GLY A 133 -2.61 15.62 -28.28
CA GLY A 133 -2.51 16.45 -29.47
C GLY A 133 -1.65 17.72 -29.32
N ASP A 134 -1.31 18.35 -30.45
CA ASP A 134 -0.35 19.46 -30.53
C ASP A 134 -0.69 20.69 -29.70
N GLY A 135 -1.98 21.02 -29.57
CA GLY A 135 -2.43 22.19 -28.82
C GLY A 135 -2.06 22.10 -27.33
N ARG A 136 -2.40 20.96 -26.70
CA ARG A 136 -2.09 20.70 -25.30
C ARG A 136 -0.59 20.48 -25.07
N ALA A 137 0.11 19.87 -26.03
CA ALA A 137 1.56 19.68 -25.95
C ALA A 137 2.34 20.99 -25.84
N LYS A 138 1.87 22.09 -26.44
CA LYS A 138 2.47 23.42 -26.28
C LYS A 138 2.37 23.92 -24.85
N PHE A 139 1.21 23.74 -24.22
CA PHE A 139 1.00 24.10 -22.82
C PHE A 139 1.90 23.26 -21.91
N VAL A 140 1.93 21.94 -22.09
CA VAL A 140 2.83 21.04 -21.35
C VAL A 140 4.28 21.48 -21.48
N ASN A 141 4.76 21.80 -22.70
CA ASN A 141 6.13 22.30 -22.89
C ASN A 141 6.41 23.62 -22.14
N ALA A 142 5.45 24.55 -22.10
CA ALA A 142 5.62 25.81 -21.40
C ALA A 142 5.74 25.58 -19.88
N VAL A 143 4.89 24.74 -19.30
CA VAL A 143 4.90 24.42 -17.87
C VAL A 143 6.17 23.64 -17.49
N LEU A 144 6.52 22.57 -18.21
CA LEU A 144 7.73 21.79 -17.91
C LEU A 144 9.03 22.60 -18.02
N ARG A 145 9.08 23.60 -18.90
CA ARG A 145 10.23 24.52 -18.96
C ARG A 145 10.32 25.44 -17.75
N LYS A 146 9.20 25.81 -17.13
CA LYS A 146 9.18 26.54 -15.86
C LYS A 146 9.67 25.60 -14.73
N ILE A 147 9.13 24.37 -14.66
CA ILE A 147 9.54 23.38 -13.65
C ILE A 147 11.05 23.10 -13.73
N ALA A 148 11.62 23.05 -14.94
CA ALA A 148 13.04 22.80 -15.17
C ALA A 148 14.01 23.93 -14.73
N GLN A 149 13.51 25.05 -14.19
CA GLN A 149 14.34 26.15 -13.74
C GLN A 149 14.97 25.92 -12.37
N HIS A 150 14.40 25.03 -11.56
CA HIS A 150 14.89 24.66 -10.24
C HIS A 150 14.92 23.13 -10.12
N ASP A 151 15.76 22.64 -9.24
CA ASP A 151 15.73 21.26 -8.75
C ASP A 151 14.61 21.08 -7.71
N LEU A 152 14.49 19.86 -7.14
CA LEU A 152 13.43 19.57 -6.17
C LEU A 152 13.55 20.42 -4.92
N ASP A 153 14.76 20.57 -4.37
CA ASP A 153 15.01 21.34 -3.14
C ASP A 153 14.69 22.82 -3.35
N GLY A 154 15.15 23.41 -4.46
CA GLY A 154 14.82 24.77 -4.82
C GLY A 154 13.33 25.02 -5.08
N TRP A 155 12.56 24.00 -5.50
CA TRP A 155 11.11 24.10 -5.56
C TRP A 155 10.46 23.99 -4.18
N ILE A 156 10.91 23.05 -3.33
CA ILE A 156 10.40 22.89 -1.96
C ILE A 156 10.54 24.21 -1.19
N GLU A 157 11.68 24.88 -1.27
CA GLU A 157 11.89 26.19 -0.64
C GLU A 157 10.88 27.26 -1.10
N GLN A 158 10.35 27.15 -2.31
CA GLN A 158 9.41 28.13 -2.86
C GLN A 158 7.94 27.77 -2.59
N VAL A 159 7.58 26.49 -2.52
CA VAL A 159 6.17 26.06 -2.48
C VAL A 159 5.73 25.54 -1.12
N ALA A 160 6.66 25.08 -0.27
CA ALA A 160 6.33 24.68 1.10
C ALA A 160 6.28 25.91 2.03
N PRO A 161 5.29 26.01 2.93
CA PRO A 161 5.31 27.04 3.97
C PRO A 161 6.52 26.85 4.89
N PRO A 162 7.02 27.90 5.58
CA PRO A 162 8.07 27.73 6.58
C PRO A 162 7.64 26.72 7.66
N TYR A 163 8.53 25.82 8.03
CA TYR A 163 8.25 24.80 9.05
C TYR A 163 7.76 25.40 10.39
N ASP A 164 8.37 26.49 10.83
CA ASP A 164 8.04 27.15 12.12
C ASP A 164 6.66 27.82 12.11
N GLU A 165 6.10 28.11 10.92
CA GLU A 165 4.77 28.72 10.77
C GLU A 165 3.67 27.68 10.68
N ASP A 166 3.88 26.61 9.88
CA ASP A 166 2.95 25.50 9.72
C ASP A 166 3.70 24.19 9.44
N PRO A 167 4.10 23.47 10.51
CA PRO A 167 4.88 22.25 10.37
C PRO A 167 4.13 21.13 9.64
N GLU A 168 2.81 21.02 9.81
CA GLU A 168 2.03 19.99 9.14
C GLU A 168 1.93 20.21 7.63
N ASP A 169 1.63 21.44 7.20
CA ASP A 169 1.57 21.78 5.77
C ASP A 169 2.96 21.74 5.14
N HIS A 170 4.02 22.13 5.87
CA HIS A 170 5.39 21.98 5.42
C HIS A 170 5.68 20.51 5.10
N LEU A 171 5.48 19.61 6.06
CA LEU A 171 5.69 18.19 5.91
C LEU A 171 4.80 17.57 4.83
N ALA A 172 3.55 18.04 4.72
CA ALA A 172 2.62 17.60 3.69
C ALA A 172 3.16 17.86 2.27
N VAL A 173 3.73 19.03 2.03
CA VAL A 173 4.32 19.39 0.73
C VAL A 173 5.66 18.67 0.50
N VAL A 174 6.56 18.68 1.50
CA VAL A 174 7.90 18.09 1.40
C VAL A 174 7.83 16.59 1.14
N HIS A 175 6.98 15.89 1.89
CA HIS A 175 6.85 14.42 1.82
C HIS A 175 5.66 13.92 1.01
N SER A 176 4.90 14.84 0.37
CA SER A 176 3.78 14.46 -0.52
C SER A 176 2.69 13.65 0.18
N HIS A 177 2.17 14.17 1.29
CA HIS A 177 1.04 13.60 2.01
C HIS A 177 -0.07 14.64 2.20
N PRO A 178 -1.35 14.24 2.27
CA PRO A 178 -2.39 15.15 2.74
C PRO A 178 -2.11 15.59 4.18
N ARG A 179 -2.37 16.85 4.50
CA ARG A 179 -2.15 17.42 5.85
C ARG A 179 -2.76 16.54 6.96
N TRP A 180 -4.01 16.08 6.78
CA TRP A 180 -4.68 15.27 7.77
C TRP A 180 -3.99 13.91 8.02
N VAL A 181 -3.32 13.34 6.99
CA VAL A 181 -2.52 12.12 7.14
C VAL A 181 -1.27 12.40 7.96
N VAL A 182 -0.60 13.53 7.70
CA VAL A 182 0.56 13.98 8.51
C VAL A 182 0.15 14.12 9.97
N SER A 183 -0.94 14.84 10.26
CA SER A 183 -1.47 15.02 11.61
C SER A 183 -1.78 13.66 12.27
N ALA A 184 -2.50 12.78 11.60
CA ALA A 184 -2.86 11.46 12.12
C ALA A 184 -1.66 10.57 12.43
N LEU A 185 -0.65 10.57 11.57
CA LEU A 185 0.60 9.80 11.77
C LEU A 185 1.43 10.41 12.91
N TRP A 186 1.50 11.72 13.00
CA TRP A 186 2.22 12.43 14.05
C TRP A 186 1.62 12.15 15.43
N ASP A 187 0.30 12.24 15.56
CA ASP A 187 -0.43 11.87 16.79
C ASP A 187 -0.16 10.43 17.19
N SER A 188 -0.15 9.52 16.21
CA SER A 188 0.08 8.08 16.45
C SER A 188 1.52 7.77 16.91
N LEU A 189 2.49 8.62 16.55
CA LEU A 189 3.90 8.54 17.03
C LEU A 189 4.11 9.20 18.39
N GLY A 190 3.12 9.87 18.98
CA GLY A 190 3.25 10.58 20.23
C GLY A 190 3.92 11.96 20.13
N GLY A 191 4.00 12.54 18.94
CA GLY A 191 4.33 13.96 18.72
C GLY A 191 5.81 14.32 18.53
N GLY A 192 6.70 13.37 18.34
CA GLY A 192 8.12 13.66 18.08
C GLY A 192 8.41 14.09 16.63
N ARG A 193 9.13 15.21 16.41
CA ARG A 193 9.45 15.72 15.06
C ARG A 193 10.28 14.72 14.23
N ALA A 194 11.38 14.23 14.76
CA ALA A 194 12.28 13.34 14.02
C ALA A 194 11.57 12.08 13.54
N GLY A 195 10.77 11.45 14.39
CA GLY A 195 10.04 10.24 14.02
C GLY A 195 9.02 10.44 12.90
N ILE A 196 8.35 11.60 12.84
CA ILE A 196 7.39 11.86 11.76
C ILE A 196 8.08 12.09 10.42
N GLU A 197 9.17 12.83 10.37
CA GLU A 197 9.94 13.03 9.12
C GLU A 197 10.45 11.70 8.57
N GLU A 198 11.07 10.87 9.41
CA GLU A 198 11.54 9.53 9.04
C GLU A 198 10.42 8.60 8.54
N LEU A 199 9.24 8.65 9.18
CA LEU A 199 8.08 7.87 8.76
C LEU A 199 7.57 8.30 7.39
N LEU A 200 7.38 9.62 7.18
CA LEU A 200 6.88 10.16 5.91
C LEU A 200 7.87 9.92 4.76
N GLU A 201 9.18 9.94 5.05
CA GLU A 201 10.21 9.57 4.08
C GLU A 201 10.13 8.08 3.74
N ALA A 202 10.04 7.21 4.74
CA ALA A 202 9.90 5.76 4.55
C ALA A 202 8.62 5.40 3.76
N ASP A 203 7.53 6.15 3.90
CA ASP A 203 6.32 5.98 3.10
C ASP A 203 6.51 6.31 1.60
N ASN A 204 7.57 7.03 1.25
CA ASN A 204 7.96 7.34 -0.12
C ASN A 204 9.06 6.41 -0.67
N GLU A 205 9.61 5.52 0.15
CA GLU A 205 10.57 4.53 -0.31
C GLU A 205 9.89 3.42 -1.13
N ARG A 206 10.67 2.80 -2.01
CA ARG A 206 10.23 1.61 -2.72
C ARG A 206 10.21 0.42 -1.76
N PRO A 207 9.04 -0.22 -1.50
CA PRO A 207 9.00 -1.39 -0.64
C PRO A 207 9.72 -2.56 -1.30
N GLU A 208 10.49 -3.30 -0.53
CA GLU A 208 11.02 -4.59 -0.95
C GLU A 208 9.88 -5.59 -1.16
N VAL A 209 10.05 -6.48 -2.13
CA VAL A 209 9.13 -7.61 -2.31
C VAL A 209 9.45 -8.65 -1.27
N THR A 210 8.52 -8.89 -0.35
CA THR A 210 8.67 -9.91 0.70
C THR A 210 7.79 -11.11 0.38
N LEU A 211 8.41 -12.28 0.42
CA LEU A 211 7.75 -13.58 0.27
C LEU A 211 7.52 -14.21 1.64
N VAL A 212 6.53 -15.07 1.74
CA VAL A 212 6.31 -15.97 2.87
C VAL A 212 6.41 -17.41 2.39
N ALA A 213 7.34 -18.17 2.96
CA ALA A 213 7.37 -19.62 2.83
C ALA A 213 6.23 -20.19 3.71
N ARG A 214 5.29 -20.92 3.13
CA ARG A 214 4.18 -21.49 3.90
C ARG A 214 4.62 -22.77 4.60
N PRO A 215 4.53 -22.87 5.93
CA PRO A 215 4.91 -24.07 6.69
C PRO A 215 4.31 -25.34 6.09
N GLY A 216 5.13 -26.41 6.00
CA GLY A 216 4.73 -27.68 5.41
C GLY A 216 4.57 -27.70 3.89
N ARG A 217 4.86 -26.57 3.18
CA ARG A 217 4.74 -26.46 1.72
C ARG A 217 5.99 -25.93 1.02
N ALA A 218 6.68 -24.99 1.61
CA ALA A 218 7.98 -24.49 1.17
C ALA A 218 8.83 -24.14 2.38
N THR A 219 10.14 -24.08 2.21
CA THR A 219 11.08 -23.60 3.21
C THR A 219 11.67 -22.26 2.82
N THR A 220 12.24 -21.53 3.77
CA THR A 220 12.97 -20.29 3.48
C THR A 220 14.23 -20.58 2.68
N GLU A 221 14.89 -21.70 2.91
CA GLU A 221 16.07 -22.14 2.16
C GLU A 221 15.77 -22.29 0.68
N GLU A 222 14.62 -22.93 0.32
CA GLU A 222 14.17 -23.04 -1.06
C GLU A 222 14.01 -21.67 -1.74
N LEU A 223 13.45 -20.68 -1.01
CA LEU A 223 13.26 -19.35 -1.55
C LEU A 223 14.55 -18.50 -1.57
N LEU A 224 15.54 -18.83 -0.74
CA LEU A 224 16.85 -18.17 -0.73
C LEU A 224 17.75 -18.61 -1.90
N ASP A 225 17.40 -19.69 -2.59
CA ASP A 225 18.08 -20.11 -3.82
C ASP A 225 17.71 -19.20 -5.04
N GLU A 226 16.69 -18.35 -4.90
CA GLU A 226 16.33 -17.37 -5.94
C GLU A 226 17.32 -16.22 -6.01
N ASP A 227 17.51 -15.64 -7.19
CA ASP A 227 18.44 -14.53 -7.42
C ASP A 227 18.10 -13.32 -6.52
N ALA A 228 19.12 -12.75 -5.88
CA ALA A 228 19.04 -11.60 -4.98
C ALA A 228 18.07 -11.79 -3.78
N ALA A 229 17.76 -13.05 -3.43
CA ALA A 229 16.97 -13.35 -2.25
C ALA A 229 17.82 -13.25 -0.98
N VAL A 230 17.24 -12.64 0.06
CA VAL A 230 17.87 -12.51 1.39
C VAL A 230 16.85 -12.86 2.47
N PRO A 231 17.28 -13.32 3.66
CA PRO A 231 16.37 -13.62 4.75
C PRO A 231 15.49 -12.41 5.12
N GLY A 232 14.30 -12.69 5.63
CA GLY A 232 13.48 -11.69 6.31
C GLY A 232 14.22 -11.06 7.49
N ARG A 233 13.72 -9.93 7.95
CA ARG A 233 14.30 -9.23 9.12
C ARG A 233 13.79 -9.82 10.43
N TRP A 234 12.54 -10.24 10.45
CA TRP A 234 11.80 -10.55 11.68
C TRP A 234 11.06 -11.88 11.65
N SER A 235 10.38 -12.19 10.53
CA SER A 235 9.61 -13.43 10.41
C SER A 235 10.51 -14.59 9.99
N PRO A 236 10.44 -15.74 10.66
CA PRO A 236 11.22 -16.93 10.29
C PRO A 236 10.78 -17.53 8.95
N TYR A 237 9.65 -17.09 8.40
CA TYR A 237 9.12 -17.54 7.11
C TYR A 237 9.33 -16.52 5.99
N ALA A 238 9.94 -15.37 6.29
CA ALA A 238 10.12 -14.29 5.33
C ALA A 238 11.40 -14.44 4.52
N VAL A 239 11.29 -14.19 3.21
CA VAL A 239 12.41 -13.99 2.30
C VAL A 239 12.14 -12.71 1.51
N ARG A 240 13.15 -11.83 1.37
CA ARG A 240 13.07 -10.57 0.67
C ARG A 240 13.84 -10.64 -0.66
N LEU A 241 13.26 -10.10 -1.71
CA LEU A 241 13.91 -9.91 -3.00
C LEU A 241 14.52 -8.52 -3.02
N ALA A 242 15.81 -8.38 -2.65
CA ALA A 242 16.47 -7.10 -2.40
C ALA A 242 16.56 -6.20 -3.64
N GLU A 243 16.79 -6.80 -4.81
CA GLU A 243 16.85 -6.05 -6.09
C GLU A 243 15.49 -5.94 -6.79
N GLY A 244 14.42 -6.39 -6.13
CA GLY A 244 13.11 -6.56 -6.73
C GLY A 244 13.03 -7.86 -7.53
N GLY A 245 12.01 -8.00 -8.34
CA GLY A 245 11.79 -9.21 -9.13
C GLY A 245 10.32 -9.35 -9.51
N GLU A 246 10.03 -10.39 -10.27
CA GLU A 246 8.65 -10.78 -10.61
C GLU A 246 8.27 -12.01 -9.77
N PRO A 247 7.59 -11.84 -8.61
CA PRO A 247 7.26 -12.99 -7.74
C PRO A 247 6.50 -14.10 -8.47
N GLY A 248 5.74 -13.72 -9.51
CA GLY A 248 5.02 -14.70 -10.34
C GLY A 248 5.91 -15.60 -11.20
N ALA A 249 7.19 -15.28 -11.35
CA ALA A 249 8.17 -16.15 -12.02
C ALA A 249 8.67 -17.28 -11.10
N ILE A 250 8.64 -17.06 -9.78
CA ILE A 250 9.10 -18.03 -8.77
C ILE A 250 8.14 -19.22 -8.72
N GLU A 251 8.69 -20.42 -8.86
CA GLU A 251 7.89 -21.66 -8.95
C GLU A 251 7.04 -21.88 -7.70
N ALA A 252 7.63 -21.76 -6.52
CA ALA A 252 6.93 -21.91 -5.24
C ALA A 252 5.75 -20.94 -5.09
N VAL A 253 5.86 -19.73 -5.64
CA VAL A 253 4.77 -18.72 -5.63
C VAL A 253 3.67 -19.11 -6.63
N ARG A 254 4.02 -19.56 -7.84
CA ARG A 254 3.05 -20.04 -8.85
C ARG A 254 2.23 -21.22 -8.35
N GLU A 255 2.87 -22.13 -7.64
CA GLU A 255 2.25 -23.34 -7.08
C GLU A 255 1.50 -23.06 -5.77
N GLY A 256 1.59 -21.83 -5.24
CA GLY A 256 0.96 -21.44 -3.99
C GLY A 256 1.61 -22.07 -2.76
N ARG A 257 2.83 -22.58 -2.85
CA ARG A 257 3.65 -23.06 -1.72
C ARG A 257 4.25 -21.89 -0.93
N ALA A 258 4.55 -20.81 -1.63
CA ALA A 258 4.93 -19.53 -1.08
C ALA A 258 3.92 -18.44 -1.52
N GLY A 259 4.05 -17.24 -0.99
CA GLY A 259 3.20 -16.11 -1.38
C GLY A 259 3.89 -14.77 -1.16
N VAL A 260 3.38 -13.71 -1.81
CA VAL A 260 3.81 -12.33 -1.52
C VAL A 260 3.05 -11.83 -0.31
N GLN A 261 3.75 -11.50 0.77
CA GLN A 261 3.15 -10.99 2.00
C GLN A 261 4.14 -10.11 2.76
N ASP A 262 3.69 -8.92 3.17
CA ASP A 262 4.49 -8.04 4.03
C ASP A 262 4.85 -8.74 5.34
N GLU A 263 6.06 -8.48 5.82
CA GLU A 263 6.61 -9.17 7.01
C GLU A 263 5.83 -8.82 8.28
N GLY A 264 5.37 -7.56 8.42
CA GLY A 264 4.49 -7.16 9.52
C GLY A 264 3.15 -7.92 9.51
N SER A 265 2.62 -8.18 8.32
CA SER A 265 1.42 -8.99 8.14
C SER A 265 1.64 -10.47 8.52
N GLN A 266 2.86 -11.01 8.29
CA GLN A 266 3.26 -12.34 8.75
C GLN A 266 3.35 -12.38 10.28
N LEU A 267 3.99 -11.37 10.89
CA LEU A 267 4.17 -11.27 12.34
C LEU A 267 2.84 -11.23 13.09
N VAL A 268 1.83 -10.55 12.56
CA VAL A 268 0.46 -10.55 13.11
C VAL A 268 -0.12 -11.98 13.17
N ALA A 269 -0.02 -12.74 12.09
CA ALA A 269 -0.50 -14.11 12.05
C ALA A 269 0.28 -15.04 13.00
N LEU A 270 1.61 -14.88 13.05
CA LEU A 270 2.49 -15.64 13.94
C LEU A 270 2.23 -15.34 15.42
N ALA A 271 2.05 -14.08 15.77
CA ALA A 271 1.75 -13.69 17.15
C ALA A 271 0.44 -14.31 17.64
N LEU A 272 -0.63 -14.27 16.83
CA LEU A 272 -1.88 -14.95 17.17
C LEU A 272 -1.69 -16.47 17.28
N ALA A 273 -1.02 -17.09 16.30
CA ALA A 273 -0.79 -18.52 16.30
C ALA A 273 0.00 -19.00 17.52
N ASN A 274 0.96 -18.20 18.00
CA ASN A 274 1.81 -18.53 19.14
C ASN A 274 1.32 -17.98 20.51
N ALA A 275 0.21 -17.22 20.51
CA ALA A 275 -0.35 -16.71 21.74
C ALA A 275 -0.72 -17.85 22.69
N PRO A 276 -0.33 -17.79 23.97
CA PRO A 276 -0.71 -18.83 24.93
C PRO A 276 -2.22 -18.82 25.14
N LEU A 277 -2.81 -19.99 25.10
CA LEU A 277 -4.23 -20.20 25.40
C LEU A 277 -4.40 -21.41 26.32
N GLU A 278 -5.57 -21.50 26.95
CA GLU A 278 -5.93 -22.59 27.81
C GLU A 278 -6.85 -23.61 27.10
N GLY A 279 -6.61 -24.88 27.28
CA GLY A 279 -7.45 -25.97 26.74
C GLY A 279 -7.21 -26.25 25.24
N SER A 280 -8.31 -26.43 24.48
CA SER A 280 -8.25 -26.80 23.06
C SER A 280 -7.63 -25.73 22.17
N ASP A 281 -6.92 -26.15 21.12
CA ASP A 281 -6.38 -25.31 20.04
C ASP A 281 -6.71 -25.93 18.66
N ALA A 282 -7.95 -26.38 18.48
CA ALA A 282 -8.36 -27.17 17.31
C ALA A 282 -9.13 -26.39 16.26
N ARG A 283 -9.70 -25.23 16.59
CA ARG A 283 -10.59 -24.46 15.69
C ARG A 283 -10.19 -22.99 15.64
N TRP A 284 -9.74 -22.57 14.47
CA TRP A 284 -9.27 -21.22 14.23
C TRP A 284 -10.20 -20.49 13.26
N LEU A 285 -10.31 -19.19 13.39
CA LEU A 285 -11.09 -18.31 12.52
C LEU A 285 -10.22 -17.16 12.02
N ASP A 286 -10.26 -16.89 10.71
CA ASP A 286 -9.90 -15.60 10.13
C ASP A 286 -11.21 -14.92 9.68
N GLY A 287 -11.66 -13.91 10.43
CA GLY A 287 -12.99 -13.30 10.26
C GLY A 287 -13.07 -12.23 9.16
N CYS A 288 -11.89 -11.74 8.66
CA CYS A 288 -11.77 -10.76 7.58
C CYS A 288 -10.68 -11.19 6.60
N ALA A 289 -10.77 -12.41 6.10
CA ALA A 289 -9.67 -13.14 5.46
C ALA A 289 -9.16 -12.59 4.11
N GLY A 290 -9.93 -11.74 3.43
CA GLY A 290 -9.57 -11.26 2.08
C GLY A 290 -8.35 -10.32 2.03
N PRO A 291 -7.44 -10.51 1.06
CA PRO A 291 -7.49 -11.43 -0.09
C PRO A 291 -6.88 -12.83 0.15
N GLY A 292 -6.50 -13.21 1.39
CA GLY A 292 -6.06 -14.56 1.72
C GLY A 292 -4.61 -14.68 2.23
N GLY A 293 -3.84 -13.60 2.32
CA GLY A 293 -2.44 -13.67 2.75
C GLY A 293 -2.28 -14.22 4.17
N LYS A 294 -2.90 -13.59 5.16
CA LYS A 294 -2.88 -14.04 6.56
C LYS A 294 -3.58 -15.39 6.73
N ALA A 295 -4.75 -15.56 6.07
CA ALA A 295 -5.49 -16.82 6.10
C ALA A 295 -4.65 -18.00 5.61
N ALA A 296 -3.86 -17.84 4.54
CA ALA A 296 -3.01 -18.92 4.01
C ALA A 296 -1.87 -19.31 4.96
N LEU A 297 -1.25 -18.32 5.63
CA LEU A 297 -0.24 -18.58 6.65
C LEU A 297 -0.87 -19.25 7.89
N LEU A 298 -2.01 -18.74 8.36
CA LEU A 298 -2.73 -19.35 9.49
C LEU A 298 -3.19 -20.76 9.18
N ALA A 299 -3.66 -21.04 7.95
CA ALA A 299 -4.06 -22.38 7.55
C ALA A 299 -2.88 -23.37 7.57
N ALA A 300 -1.69 -22.94 7.14
CA ALA A 300 -0.49 -23.76 7.20
C ALA A 300 -0.06 -24.04 8.65
N LEU A 301 -0.05 -23.00 9.50
CA LEU A 301 0.26 -23.13 10.94
C LEU A 301 -0.77 -23.98 11.69
N ALA A 302 -2.06 -23.85 11.34
CA ALA A 302 -3.13 -24.68 11.91
C ALA A 302 -2.95 -26.15 11.53
N ALA A 303 -2.57 -26.43 10.29
CA ALA A 303 -2.29 -27.79 9.81
C ALA A 303 -1.18 -28.49 10.62
N GLU A 304 -0.08 -27.80 10.92
CA GLU A 304 1.02 -28.32 11.75
C GLU A 304 0.56 -28.68 13.17
N ARG A 305 -0.51 -28.06 13.65
CA ARG A 305 -1.09 -28.30 14.99
C ARG A 305 -2.32 -29.21 14.98
N GLY A 306 -2.69 -29.74 13.81
CA GLY A 306 -3.91 -30.56 13.66
C GLY A 306 -5.21 -29.76 13.84
N ALA A 307 -5.15 -28.44 13.70
CA ALA A 307 -6.32 -27.55 13.80
C ALA A 307 -6.98 -27.30 12.43
N VAL A 308 -8.23 -26.85 12.47
CA VAL A 308 -9.03 -26.49 11.30
C VAL A 308 -9.15 -24.96 11.22
N LEU A 309 -8.92 -24.38 10.04
CA LEU A 309 -9.17 -22.95 9.81
C LEU A 309 -10.51 -22.73 9.08
N LEU A 310 -11.36 -21.87 9.64
CA LEU A 310 -12.44 -21.22 8.91
C LEU A 310 -11.97 -19.83 8.48
N ALA A 311 -12.03 -19.53 7.19
CA ALA A 311 -11.74 -18.21 6.62
C ALA A 311 -13.05 -17.58 6.12
N SER A 312 -13.40 -16.40 6.64
CA SER A 312 -14.62 -15.66 6.30
C SER A 312 -14.28 -14.34 5.62
N GLU A 313 -14.93 -14.04 4.52
CA GLU A 313 -14.80 -12.77 3.81
C GLU A 313 -16.18 -12.30 3.35
N LYS A 314 -16.51 -11.03 3.60
CA LYS A 314 -17.84 -10.47 3.28
C LYS A 314 -18.14 -10.46 1.78
N GLN A 315 -17.13 -10.15 0.95
CA GLN A 315 -17.32 -10.00 -0.48
C GLN A 315 -17.09 -11.33 -1.22
N PRO A 316 -18.09 -11.90 -1.95
CA PRO A 316 -17.95 -13.21 -2.59
C PRO A 316 -16.76 -13.32 -3.56
N HIS A 317 -16.47 -12.27 -4.34
CA HIS A 317 -15.33 -12.26 -5.25
C HIS A 317 -13.99 -12.31 -4.50
N ARG A 318 -13.87 -11.67 -3.33
CA ARG A 318 -12.68 -11.74 -2.48
C ARG A 318 -12.59 -13.07 -1.74
N ALA A 319 -13.72 -13.65 -1.32
CA ALA A 319 -13.74 -15.02 -0.80
C ALA A 319 -13.19 -16.04 -1.82
N GLY A 320 -13.47 -15.83 -3.11
CA GLY A 320 -12.84 -16.59 -4.20
C GLY A 320 -11.31 -16.43 -4.25
N LEU A 321 -10.76 -15.26 -3.96
CA LEU A 321 -9.31 -15.05 -3.83
C LEU A 321 -8.73 -15.78 -2.61
N VAL A 322 -9.45 -15.74 -1.48
CA VAL A 322 -9.08 -16.50 -0.27
C VAL A 322 -9.03 -17.99 -0.58
N ALA A 323 -10.05 -18.54 -1.21
CA ALA A 323 -10.08 -19.94 -1.61
C ALA A 323 -8.91 -20.33 -2.51
N LYS A 324 -8.55 -19.46 -3.46
CA LYS A 324 -7.37 -19.64 -4.30
C LYS A 324 -6.06 -19.60 -3.48
N ALA A 325 -5.95 -18.67 -2.52
CA ALA A 325 -4.77 -18.55 -1.68
C ALA A 325 -4.56 -19.77 -0.75
N LEU A 326 -5.65 -20.41 -0.31
CA LEU A 326 -5.62 -21.60 0.54
C LEU A 326 -5.52 -22.91 -0.26
N ALA A 327 -5.65 -22.87 -1.58
CA ALA A 327 -5.60 -24.07 -2.41
C ALA A 327 -4.31 -24.86 -2.19
N GLY A 328 -4.44 -26.18 -1.99
CA GLY A 328 -3.31 -27.08 -1.70
C GLY A 328 -2.76 -27.00 -0.27
N ASN A 329 -3.42 -26.29 0.66
CA ASN A 329 -3.05 -26.35 2.09
C ASN A 329 -3.18 -27.80 2.60
N PRO A 330 -2.20 -28.33 3.36
CA PRO A 330 -2.20 -29.74 3.78
C PRO A 330 -3.25 -30.07 4.85
N GLY A 331 -3.67 -29.07 5.64
CA GLY A 331 -4.67 -29.21 6.72
C GLY A 331 -6.08 -28.90 6.28
N PRO A 332 -7.06 -29.23 7.12
CA PRO A 332 -8.46 -28.92 6.86
C PRO A 332 -8.73 -27.43 6.98
N TYR A 333 -9.42 -26.88 5.98
CA TYR A 333 -9.87 -25.49 5.97
C TYR A 333 -11.24 -25.37 5.29
N GLN A 334 -11.93 -24.27 5.59
CA GLN A 334 -13.15 -23.90 4.90
C GLN A 334 -13.14 -22.41 4.59
N VAL A 335 -13.65 -22.01 3.43
CA VAL A 335 -13.82 -20.61 3.05
C VAL A 335 -15.30 -20.33 2.85
N ILE A 336 -15.80 -19.27 3.50
CA ILE A 336 -17.18 -18.83 3.38
C ILE A 336 -17.28 -17.35 3.01
N ALA A 337 -18.36 -16.99 2.33
CA ALA A 337 -18.74 -15.59 2.14
C ALA A 337 -19.78 -15.21 3.20
N ALA A 338 -19.36 -14.43 4.21
CA ALA A 338 -20.24 -14.03 5.29
C ALA A 338 -19.88 -12.64 5.84
N ASP A 339 -20.88 -11.94 6.39
CA ASP A 339 -20.68 -10.67 7.08
C ASP A 339 -20.18 -10.94 8.50
N GLY A 340 -18.93 -10.57 8.80
CA GLY A 340 -18.31 -10.75 10.12
C GLY A 340 -19.03 -10.05 11.27
N THR A 341 -19.93 -9.10 11.00
CA THR A 341 -20.78 -8.47 12.03
C THR A 341 -22.06 -9.25 12.32
N ARG A 342 -22.37 -10.28 11.50
CA ARG A 342 -23.53 -11.17 11.63
C ARG A 342 -23.10 -12.60 11.29
N PRO A 343 -22.27 -13.21 12.15
CA PRO A 343 -21.61 -14.46 11.82
C PRO A 343 -22.60 -15.63 11.73
N PRO A 344 -22.40 -16.58 10.80
CA PRO A 344 -23.25 -17.77 10.68
C PRO A 344 -22.85 -18.91 11.64
N TRP A 345 -21.91 -18.68 12.53
CA TRP A 345 -21.44 -19.66 13.52
C TRP A 345 -21.94 -19.33 14.94
N GLN A 346 -21.82 -20.29 15.83
CA GLN A 346 -22.23 -20.14 17.22
C GLN A 346 -21.19 -19.38 18.06
N ALA A 347 -21.63 -18.71 19.11
CA ALA A 347 -20.75 -18.12 20.10
C ALA A 347 -19.83 -19.18 20.73
N GLY A 348 -18.58 -18.80 21.02
CA GLY A 348 -17.59 -19.69 21.62
C GLY A 348 -17.14 -20.83 20.72
N ALA A 349 -17.34 -20.74 19.40
CA ALA A 349 -17.02 -21.81 18.47
C ALA A 349 -15.52 -21.98 18.20
N PHE A 350 -14.67 -20.99 18.48
CA PHE A 350 -13.27 -20.98 18.08
C PHE A 350 -12.32 -20.83 19.26
N ASP A 351 -11.12 -21.36 19.10
CA ASP A 351 -10.02 -21.27 20.05
C ASP A 351 -9.16 -20.01 19.78
N ARG A 352 -8.92 -19.71 18.49
CA ARG A 352 -8.22 -18.51 18.01
C ARG A 352 -9.05 -17.79 16.96
N VAL A 353 -9.11 -16.48 17.04
CA VAL A 353 -9.82 -15.64 16.08
C VAL A 353 -8.89 -14.51 15.62
N LEU A 354 -8.57 -14.43 14.33
CA LEU A 354 -7.97 -13.24 13.73
C LEU A 354 -9.09 -12.34 13.21
N MET A 355 -8.99 -11.06 13.53
CA MET A 355 -9.83 -10.03 12.98
C MET A 355 -8.93 -8.91 12.40
N ASP A 356 -8.44 -9.14 11.19
CA ASP A 356 -7.70 -8.14 10.40
C ASP A 356 -8.71 -7.22 9.71
N VAL A 357 -9.12 -6.18 10.43
CA VAL A 357 -10.32 -5.42 10.09
C VAL A 357 -10.11 -4.47 8.90
N PRO A 358 -11.16 -4.20 8.10
CA PRO A 358 -11.14 -3.11 7.14
C PRO A 358 -10.82 -1.78 7.84
N CYS A 359 -9.90 -1.01 7.25
CA CYS A 359 -9.38 0.24 7.81
C CYS A 359 -9.03 1.25 6.70
N THR A 360 -8.59 2.43 7.08
CA THR A 360 -8.11 3.45 6.13
C THR A 360 -6.91 2.98 5.32
N GLY A 361 -6.08 2.08 5.88
CA GLY A 361 -4.90 1.53 5.21
C GLY A 361 -3.70 2.48 5.19
N LEU A 362 -3.65 3.46 6.10
CA LEU A 362 -2.55 4.43 6.20
C LEU A 362 -1.19 3.80 6.54
N GLY A 363 -1.18 2.55 6.96
CA GLY A 363 0.07 1.81 7.21
C GLY A 363 0.71 1.16 5.99
N ALA A 364 0.03 1.16 4.83
CA ALA A 364 0.48 0.51 3.59
C ALA A 364 0.76 1.50 2.44
N LEU A 365 1.05 2.77 2.76
CA LEU A 365 1.22 3.85 1.78
C LEU A 365 2.42 3.63 0.86
N ARG A 366 3.47 2.96 1.31
CA ARG A 366 4.62 2.57 0.47
C ARG A 366 4.20 1.74 -0.74
N ARG A 367 3.23 0.84 -0.54
CA ARG A 367 2.74 -0.10 -1.56
C ARG A 367 1.61 0.47 -2.39
N ARG A 368 0.87 1.44 -1.83
CA ARG A 368 -0.32 2.07 -2.43
C ARG A 368 -0.27 3.58 -2.22
N PRO A 369 0.70 4.27 -2.83
CA PRO A 369 0.90 5.70 -2.61
C PRO A 369 -0.33 6.55 -2.96
N GLU A 370 -1.11 6.13 -3.95
CA GLU A 370 -2.36 6.79 -4.35
C GLU A 370 -3.44 6.72 -3.26
N ALA A 371 -3.37 5.77 -2.36
CA ALA A 371 -4.37 5.61 -1.30
C ALA A 371 -4.43 6.83 -0.36
N ARG A 372 -3.29 7.52 -0.15
CA ARG A 372 -3.22 8.71 0.70
C ARG A 372 -4.12 9.86 0.21
N TRP A 373 -4.32 9.98 -1.10
CA TRP A 373 -5.12 11.03 -1.72
C TRP A 373 -6.61 10.68 -1.85
N ARG A 374 -6.95 9.39 -1.73
CA ARG A 374 -8.32 8.88 -1.81
C ARG A 374 -9.03 8.85 -0.47
N ARG A 375 -8.25 8.68 0.60
CA ARG A 375 -8.78 8.66 1.96
C ARG A 375 -9.06 10.07 2.45
N ARG A 376 -10.12 10.17 3.26
CA ARG A 376 -10.56 11.41 3.89
C ARG A 376 -10.80 11.19 5.37
N PRO A 377 -10.70 12.21 6.22
CA PRO A 377 -11.01 12.08 7.66
C PRO A 377 -12.40 11.48 7.92
N GLU A 378 -13.39 11.79 7.06
CA GLU A 378 -14.77 11.33 7.17
C GLU A 378 -14.91 9.81 6.99
N ASP A 379 -13.96 9.15 6.32
CA ASP A 379 -13.95 7.68 6.18
C ASP A 379 -13.89 6.98 7.54
N LEU A 380 -13.28 7.62 8.55
CA LEU A 380 -13.21 7.11 9.93
C LEU A 380 -14.58 6.95 10.57
N GLU A 381 -15.54 7.79 10.22
CA GLU A 381 -16.93 7.70 10.71
C GLU A 381 -17.58 6.37 10.29
N GLY A 382 -17.19 5.83 9.14
CA GLY A 382 -17.65 4.51 8.67
C GLY A 382 -16.85 3.35 9.23
N PHE A 383 -15.52 3.48 9.32
CA PHE A 383 -14.66 2.38 9.77
C PHE A 383 -14.75 2.12 11.27
N ALA A 384 -14.70 3.14 12.11
CA ALA A 384 -14.63 2.96 13.55
C ALA A 384 -15.82 2.19 14.16
N PRO A 385 -17.08 2.44 13.79
CA PRO A 385 -18.22 1.63 14.24
C PRO A 385 -18.15 0.18 13.72
N LEU A 386 -17.72 -0.02 12.46
CA LEU A 386 -17.57 -1.35 11.87
C LEU A 386 -16.51 -2.16 12.60
N GLN A 387 -15.35 -1.56 12.90
CA GLN A 387 -14.24 -2.20 13.60
C GLN A 387 -14.64 -2.62 15.01
N ARG A 388 -15.37 -1.76 15.76
CA ARG A 388 -15.93 -2.11 17.07
C ARG A 388 -16.90 -3.28 16.99
N ALA A 389 -17.78 -3.30 15.99
CA ALA A 389 -18.74 -4.40 15.79
C ALA A 389 -18.00 -5.71 15.47
N LEU A 390 -16.99 -5.69 14.61
CA LEU A 390 -16.17 -6.85 14.26
C LEU A 390 -15.40 -7.39 15.45
N LEU A 391 -14.75 -6.51 16.25
CA LEU A 391 -14.04 -6.94 17.45
C LEU A 391 -14.98 -7.54 18.49
N ARG A 392 -16.16 -6.95 18.70
CA ARG A 392 -17.20 -7.52 19.58
C ARG A 392 -17.61 -8.92 19.12
N THR A 393 -17.90 -9.07 17.83
CA THR A 393 -18.22 -10.39 17.26
C THR A 393 -17.07 -11.39 17.42
N ALA A 394 -15.82 -10.97 17.29
CA ALA A 394 -14.67 -11.84 17.52
C ALA A 394 -14.62 -12.35 18.95
N LEU A 395 -14.86 -11.46 19.93
CA LEU A 395 -14.91 -11.83 21.37
C LEU A 395 -16.07 -12.76 21.71
N GLU A 396 -17.21 -12.60 21.03
CA GLU A 396 -18.34 -13.54 21.14
C GLU A 396 -18.05 -14.89 20.50
N SER A 397 -17.30 -14.89 19.39
CA SER A 397 -16.96 -16.10 18.61
C SER A 397 -15.90 -16.97 19.25
N VAL A 398 -14.97 -16.36 19.99
CA VAL A 398 -13.92 -17.09 20.70
C VAL A 398 -14.49 -17.71 22.00
N ARG A 399 -14.06 -18.93 22.34
CA ARG A 399 -14.46 -19.55 23.61
C ARG A 399 -13.74 -18.89 24.81
N VAL A 400 -14.22 -19.18 26.02
CA VAL A 400 -13.50 -18.83 27.26
C VAL A 400 -12.12 -19.50 27.27
N GLY A 401 -11.06 -18.74 27.61
CA GLY A 401 -9.67 -19.16 27.56
C GLY A 401 -9.02 -19.09 26.17
N GLY A 402 -9.80 -18.81 25.11
CA GLY A 402 -9.30 -18.59 23.76
C GLY A 402 -8.83 -17.15 23.52
N VAL A 403 -8.23 -16.89 22.36
CA VAL A 403 -7.53 -15.63 22.05
C VAL A 403 -8.05 -15.01 20.75
N VAL A 404 -8.28 -13.70 20.78
CA VAL A 404 -8.58 -12.86 19.63
C VAL A 404 -7.34 -12.02 19.30
N GLY A 405 -6.95 -11.99 18.02
CA GLY A 405 -6.02 -10.99 17.47
C GLY A 405 -6.82 -9.94 16.70
N TYR A 406 -6.88 -8.74 17.22
CA TYR A 406 -7.39 -7.57 16.49
C TYR A 406 -6.24 -6.88 15.79
N ALA A 407 -6.32 -6.74 14.49
CA ALA A 407 -5.24 -6.15 13.69
C ALA A 407 -5.78 -5.16 12.65
N THR A 408 -4.96 -4.15 12.33
CA THR A 408 -5.18 -3.21 11.23
C THR A 408 -3.88 -2.91 10.51
N CYS A 409 -3.95 -2.58 9.21
CA CYS A 409 -2.85 -1.94 8.47
C CYS A 409 -3.00 -0.40 8.49
N SER A 410 -3.39 0.15 9.61
CA SER A 410 -3.48 1.59 9.87
C SER A 410 -2.95 1.88 11.28
N PRO A 411 -2.06 2.85 11.47
CA PRO A 411 -1.61 3.25 12.80
C PRO A 411 -2.57 4.28 13.45
N HIS A 412 -3.61 4.74 12.76
CA HIS A 412 -4.52 5.78 13.23
C HIS A 412 -5.15 5.41 14.58
N LEU A 413 -5.02 6.30 15.59
CA LEU A 413 -5.47 6.01 16.95
C LEU A 413 -6.97 5.63 17.04
N ALA A 414 -7.83 6.25 16.21
CA ALA A 414 -9.25 5.93 16.17
C ALA A 414 -9.57 4.52 15.59
N GLU A 415 -8.62 3.88 14.90
CA GLU A 415 -8.74 2.55 14.31
C GLU A 415 -7.99 1.48 15.12
N THR A 416 -7.19 1.88 16.11
CA THR A 416 -6.31 1.03 16.91
C THR A 416 -6.77 1.02 18.38
N ARG A 417 -6.04 1.69 19.26
CA ARG A 417 -6.29 1.71 20.72
C ARG A 417 -7.71 2.14 21.08
N ALA A 418 -8.24 3.16 20.44
CA ALA A 418 -9.60 3.64 20.73
C ALA A 418 -10.69 2.56 20.48
N VAL A 419 -10.50 1.71 19.46
CA VAL A 419 -11.43 0.60 19.20
C VAL A 419 -11.31 -0.47 20.30
N VAL A 420 -10.09 -0.86 20.64
CA VAL A 420 -9.81 -1.89 21.65
C VAL A 420 -10.33 -1.43 23.02
N ASP A 421 -9.98 -0.21 23.45
CA ASP A 421 -10.39 0.34 24.74
C ASP A 421 -11.92 0.44 24.87
N ASP A 422 -12.60 0.92 23.82
CA ASP A 422 -14.06 1.07 23.83
C ASP A 422 -14.78 -0.27 23.90
N VAL A 423 -14.27 -1.29 23.21
CA VAL A 423 -14.88 -2.63 23.25
C VAL A 423 -14.59 -3.32 24.58
N LEU A 424 -13.36 -3.25 25.10
CA LEU A 424 -13.02 -3.86 26.39
C LEU A 424 -13.80 -3.26 27.57
N LYS A 425 -14.08 -1.95 27.56
CA LYS A 425 -14.99 -1.32 28.55
C LYS A 425 -16.37 -1.96 28.59
N GLN A 426 -16.85 -2.48 27.45
CA GLN A 426 -18.17 -3.13 27.31
C GLN A 426 -18.10 -4.66 27.47
N PHE A 427 -16.87 -5.22 27.50
CA PHE A 427 -16.62 -6.66 27.57
C PHE A 427 -15.71 -6.99 28.75
N PRO A 428 -16.21 -6.89 29.99
CA PRO A 428 -15.40 -7.12 31.20
C PRO A 428 -14.88 -8.57 31.33
N SER A 429 -15.43 -9.48 30.52
CA SER A 429 -14.97 -10.88 30.41
C SER A 429 -13.84 -11.07 29.37
N ALA A 430 -13.14 -10.01 29.00
CA ALA A 430 -11.97 -10.05 28.12
C ALA A 430 -10.83 -9.18 28.70
N GLU A 431 -9.61 -9.64 28.51
CA GLU A 431 -8.40 -8.95 28.97
C GLU A 431 -7.38 -8.80 27.86
N LEU A 432 -6.68 -7.66 27.82
CA LEU A 432 -5.60 -7.41 26.88
C LEU A 432 -4.34 -8.18 27.34
N MET A 433 -3.76 -8.95 26.42
CA MET A 433 -2.54 -9.72 26.62
C MET A 433 -1.32 -8.93 26.12
N ASP A 434 -0.17 -9.09 26.74
CA ASP A 434 1.07 -8.55 26.19
C ASP A 434 1.50 -9.32 24.92
N ALA A 435 1.41 -8.67 23.76
CA ALA A 435 1.75 -9.24 22.45
C ALA A 435 3.25 -9.13 22.14
N ARG A 436 4.00 -8.28 22.85
CA ARG A 436 5.43 -8.00 22.57
C ARG A 436 6.33 -9.23 22.67
N PRO A 437 6.20 -10.11 23.66
CA PRO A 437 7.01 -11.34 23.73
C PRO A 437 6.81 -12.29 22.56
N LEU A 438 5.70 -12.18 21.82
CA LEU A 438 5.37 -13.02 20.67
C LEU A 438 5.99 -12.50 19.37
N MET A 439 6.60 -11.33 19.40
CA MET A 439 7.39 -10.73 18.34
C MET A 439 8.88 -10.65 18.73
N ALA A 440 9.42 -11.77 19.21
CA ALA A 440 10.79 -11.83 19.71
C ALA A 440 11.81 -11.33 18.68
N GLY A 441 12.73 -10.45 19.13
CA GLY A 441 13.76 -9.85 18.27
C GLY A 441 13.32 -8.60 17.54
N VAL A 442 12.03 -8.24 17.49
CA VAL A 442 11.55 -7.00 16.92
C VAL A 442 11.67 -5.87 17.95
N PRO A 443 12.45 -4.81 17.69
CA PRO A 443 12.60 -3.69 18.64
C PRO A 443 11.42 -2.70 18.52
N HIS A 444 11.34 -1.76 19.44
CA HIS A 444 10.44 -0.58 19.36
C HIS A 444 8.97 -0.89 19.10
N LEU A 445 8.44 -1.91 19.74
CA LEU A 445 7.05 -2.37 19.58
C LEU A 445 6.00 -1.48 20.25
N GLY A 446 6.41 -0.45 20.99
CA GLY A 446 5.58 0.43 21.81
C GLY A 446 5.62 0.09 23.31
N ASP A 447 5.02 0.94 24.13
CA ASP A 447 5.06 0.86 25.59
C ASP A 447 3.91 0.02 26.18
N GLY A 448 2.84 -0.17 25.42
CA GLY A 448 1.65 -0.93 25.82
C GLY A 448 1.78 -2.42 25.59
N PRO A 449 0.78 -3.22 26.01
CA PRO A 449 0.72 -4.64 25.71
C PRO A 449 0.34 -4.92 24.24
N ASP A 450 -0.24 -3.95 23.56
CA ASP A 450 -0.46 -3.94 22.11
C ASP A 450 0.84 -3.59 21.35
N VAL A 451 0.88 -3.91 20.08
CA VAL A 451 2.06 -3.71 19.23
C VAL A 451 1.72 -2.81 18.06
N GLN A 452 2.61 -1.86 17.77
CA GLN A 452 2.59 -1.05 16.56
C GLN A 452 3.90 -1.21 15.81
N LEU A 453 3.84 -1.73 14.59
CA LEU A 453 4.96 -1.77 13.65
C LEU A 453 4.97 -0.51 12.78
N TRP A 454 6.17 -0.08 12.36
CA TRP A 454 6.36 1.14 11.61
C TRP A 454 7.31 0.95 10.42
N PRO A 455 7.05 1.59 9.25
CA PRO A 455 7.91 1.50 8.08
C PRO A 455 9.36 1.92 8.34
N HIS A 456 9.58 3.04 9.00
CA HIS A 456 10.91 3.61 9.27
C HIS A 456 11.70 2.81 10.32
N LEU A 457 11.04 2.14 11.25
CA LEU A 457 11.71 1.36 12.31
C LEU A 457 11.92 -0.11 11.91
N HIS A 458 10.94 -0.70 11.23
CA HIS A 458 10.90 -2.15 11.02
C HIS A 458 11.05 -2.54 9.54
N GLY A 459 10.90 -1.60 8.60
CA GLY A 459 10.87 -1.90 7.17
C GLY A 459 9.62 -2.67 6.71
N THR A 460 8.57 -2.71 7.56
CA THR A 460 7.28 -3.37 7.29
C THR A 460 6.19 -2.33 7.02
N ASP A 461 5.01 -2.78 6.62
CA ASP A 461 3.82 -1.92 6.68
C ASP A 461 3.52 -1.58 8.16
N ALA A 462 2.88 -0.44 8.42
CA ALA A 462 2.50 -0.07 9.78
C ALA A 462 1.31 -0.93 10.22
N MET A 463 1.63 -2.06 10.88
CA MET A 463 0.64 -2.98 11.40
C MET A 463 0.43 -2.77 12.89
N TYR A 464 -0.83 -2.69 13.29
CA TYR A 464 -1.24 -2.72 14.69
C TYR A 464 -1.75 -4.11 15.05
N LEU A 465 -1.44 -4.58 16.27
CA LEU A 465 -1.96 -5.83 16.83
C LEU A 465 -2.27 -5.68 18.31
N ALA A 466 -3.49 -6.04 18.71
CA ALA A 466 -3.87 -6.29 20.08
C ALA A 466 -4.30 -7.77 20.24
N LEU A 467 -3.72 -8.46 21.21
CA LEU A 467 -4.13 -9.82 21.58
C LEU A 467 -5.06 -9.75 22.79
N ILE A 468 -6.23 -10.37 22.71
CA ILE A 468 -7.25 -10.28 23.73
C ILE A 468 -7.71 -11.70 24.10
N ARG A 469 -7.63 -12.04 25.39
CA ARG A 469 -8.13 -13.31 25.93
C ARG A 469 -9.55 -13.14 26.44
N ARG A 470 -10.44 -14.08 26.11
CA ARG A 470 -11.75 -14.18 26.77
C ARG A 470 -11.62 -14.94 28.07
N THR A 471 -11.92 -14.30 29.21
CA THR A 471 -11.70 -14.84 30.57
C THR A 471 -12.95 -15.41 31.22
N ALA A 472 -14.16 -15.01 30.74
CA ALA A 472 -15.43 -15.48 31.26
C ALA A 472 -16.49 -15.60 30.16
N PRO A 473 -17.61 -16.31 30.43
CA PRO A 473 -18.75 -16.48 29.49
C PRO A 473 -19.36 -15.20 28.95
#